data_caf6481765e8dc4fcc8ad2528cb35992
#
_entry.id   caf6481765e8dc4fcc8ad2528cb35992
#
_cell.length_a   1.000
_cell.length_b   1.000
_cell.length_c   1.000
_cell.angle_alpha   90.00
_cell.angle_beta   90.00
_cell.angle_gamma   90.00
#
_symmetry.space_group_name_H-M   'P 1'
#
loop_
_entity.id
_entity.type
_entity.pdbx_description
1 polymer ?
#
loop_
_entity_poly.entity_id
_entity_poly.type
_entity_poly.pdbx_seq_one_letter_code
_entity_poly.pdbx_strand_id
1 'polypeptide(L)'
;MQMSRAKPESKSYPKRFYHEASLGSSGEYFCVLLDGKAVRTPAQHKLHHPSHDLMQHIVAEWNAQEGHIDPESMPLTRLLTISCDRMQQDRPAVLADMLRYVETDLLCYRASATDDAMRQLQQQQADSFDPVLTWVARTYGVAVRV
;
A
#
# COMPACT_ATOMS: atom_id res chain seq x y z
N MET A 1 8.46 -22.79 34.36
CA MET A 1 9.32 -22.49 33.22
C MET A 1 8.78 -21.22 32.61
N GLN A 2 9.33 -20.05 33.03
CA GLN A 2 8.87 -18.72 32.55
C GLN A 2 9.49 -18.45 31.20
N MET A 3 8.65 -18.36 30.15
CA MET A 3 9.07 -17.87 28.85
C MET A 3 9.32 -16.35 28.96
N SER A 4 10.58 -15.97 28.93
CA SER A 4 11.02 -14.58 28.79
C SER A 4 10.49 -14.03 27.46
N ARG A 5 9.53 -13.10 27.52
CA ARG A 5 9.13 -12.30 26.35
C ARG A 5 10.31 -11.42 26.00
N ALA A 6 10.94 -11.68 24.86
CA ALA A 6 11.93 -10.78 24.28
C ALA A 6 11.29 -9.40 24.13
N LYS A 7 11.93 -8.38 24.70
CA LYS A 7 11.57 -6.99 24.57
C LYS A 7 11.69 -6.63 23.08
N PRO A 8 10.70 -6.00 22.43
CA PRO A 8 10.85 -5.61 21.04
C PRO A 8 12.05 -4.68 20.92
N GLU A 9 12.96 -4.99 20.01
CA GLU A 9 14.09 -4.11 19.66
C GLU A 9 13.52 -2.74 19.31
N SER A 10 14.00 -1.69 19.98
CA SER A 10 13.61 -0.32 19.69
C SER A 10 14.12 0.03 18.29
N LYS A 11 13.19 0.12 17.33
CA LYS A 11 13.52 0.59 15.98
C LYS A 11 14.09 2.00 16.11
N SER A 12 15.37 2.16 15.76
CA SER A 12 16.03 3.46 15.73
C SER A 12 15.66 4.16 14.42
N TYR A 13 14.73 5.10 14.49
CA TYR A 13 14.38 5.93 13.33
C TYR A 13 15.32 7.14 13.23
N PRO A 14 15.62 7.62 12.00
CA PRO A 14 16.44 8.80 11.79
C PRO A 14 15.77 10.04 12.41
N LYS A 15 16.59 10.92 12.99
CA LYS A 15 16.09 12.21 13.48
C LYS A 15 15.55 13.05 12.34
N ARG A 16 14.48 13.80 12.60
CA ARG A 16 13.98 14.80 11.68
C ARG A 16 15.08 15.84 11.44
N PHE A 17 15.44 16.05 10.18
CA PHE A 17 16.57 16.90 9.76
C PHE A 17 16.11 18.13 8.97
N TYR A 18 14.81 18.36 8.88
CA TYR A 18 14.17 19.49 8.17
C TYR A 18 13.19 20.21 9.10
N HIS A 19 12.90 21.47 8.80
CA HIS A 19 11.96 22.29 9.54
C HIS A 19 10.56 22.19 8.96
N GLU A 20 10.44 22.26 7.64
CA GLU A 20 9.16 22.29 6.93
C GLU A 20 9.17 21.36 5.71
N ALA A 21 8.03 20.68 5.51
CA ALA A 21 7.73 20.02 4.24
C ALA A 21 6.70 20.85 3.47
N SER A 22 6.96 21.10 2.20
CA SER A 22 6.09 21.88 1.32
C SER A 22 5.88 21.19 -0.01
N LEU A 23 4.85 21.62 -0.74
CA LEU A 23 4.55 21.12 -2.07
C LEU A 23 5.34 21.91 -3.11
N GLY A 24 6.11 21.20 -3.93
CA GLY A 24 6.74 21.75 -5.13
C GLY A 24 6.07 21.27 -6.40
N SER A 25 6.34 21.96 -7.52
CA SER A 25 5.89 21.54 -8.84
C SER A 25 7.05 21.49 -9.82
N SER A 26 7.01 20.53 -10.76
CA SER A 26 7.97 20.38 -11.84
C SER A 26 7.25 19.86 -13.09
N GLY A 27 6.84 20.77 -13.97
CA GLY A 27 5.99 20.47 -15.12
C GLY A 27 4.60 20.03 -14.65
N GLU A 28 4.15 18.88 -15.13
CA GLU A 28 2.84 18.30 -14.77
C GLU A 28 2.86 17.50 -13.45
N TYR A 29 3.98 17.46 -12.75
CA TYR A 29 4.15 16.68 -11.54
C TYR A 29 4.34 17.57 -10.33
N PHE A 30 3.79 17.11 -9.21
CA PHE A 30 4.01 17.67 -7.88
C PHE A 30 5.01 16.81 -7.11
N CYS A 31 5.80 17.42 -6.23
CA CYS A 31 6.80 16.74 -5.40
C CYS A 31 6.82 17.29 -3.98
N VAL A 32 7.39 16.52 -3.05
CA VAL A 32 7.65 17.00 -1.69
C VAL A 32 8.98 17.72 -1.65
N LEU A 33 8.99 18.90 -1.06
CA LEU A 33 10.20 19.64 -0.73
C LEU A 33 10.39 19.67 0.79
N LEU A 34 11.59 19.33 1.26
CA LEU A 34 12.02 19.50 2.64
C LEU A 34 12.99 20.68 2.68
N ASP A 35 12.61 21.77 3.32
CA ASP A 35 13.35 23.04 3.33
C ASP A 35 13.78 23.47 1.90
N GLY A 36 12.86 23.32 0.92
CA GLY A 36 13.09 23.67 -0.47
C GLY A 36 13.84 22.63 -1.31
N LYS A 37 14.27 21.52 -0.73
CA LYS A 37 14.96 20.43 -1.45
C LYS A 37 14.02 19.27 -1.74
N ALA A 38 13.97 18.84 -3.01
CA ALA A 38 13.11 17.75 -3.43
C ALA A 38 13.52 16.41 -2.79
N VAL A 39 12.53 15.71 -2.24
CA VAL A 39 12.71 14.36 -1.67
C VAL A 39 13.02 13.37 -2.79
N ARG A 40 13.97 12.49 -2.51
CA ARG A 40 14.29 11.34 -3.35
C ARG A 40 13.98 10.04 -2.63
N THR A 41 13.61 9.04 -3.41
CA THR A 41 13.43 7.67 -2.92
C THR A 41 14.80 7.03 -2.58
N PRO A 42 14.83 5.88 -1.88
CA PRO A 42 16.07 5.13 -1.66
C PRO A 42 16.82 4.78 -2.95
N ALA A 43 16.12 4.52 -4.06
CA ALA A 43 16.74 4.29 -5.38
C ALA A 43 17.09 5.59 -6.11
N GLN A 44 17.06 6.76 -5.42
CA GLN A 44 17.42 8.08 -5.95
C GLN A 44 16.48 8.63 -7.03
N HIS A 45 15.30 8.04 -7.23
CA HIS A 45 14.26 8.60 -8.06
C HIS A 45 13.60 9.82 -7.39
N LYS A 46 13.00 10.69 -8.17
CA LYS A 46 12.18 11.79 -7.64
C LYS A 46 10.89 11.22 -7.04
N LEU A 47 10.55 11.64 -5.84
CA LEU A 47 9.26 11.34 -5.23
C LEU A 47 8.22 12.33 -5.76
N HIS A 48 7.51 11.96 -6.82
CA HIS A 48 6.58 12.85 -7.52
C HIS A 48 5.35 12.10 -8.05
N HIS A 49 4.25 12.85 -8.25
CA HIS A 49 3.00 12.31 -8.79
C HIS A 49 2.20 13.44 -9.46
N PRO A 50 1.40 13.18 -10.52
CA PRO A 50 0.57 14.22 -11.15
C PRO A 50 -0.62 14.66 -10.31
N SER A 51 -1.09 13.86 -9.34
CA SER A 51 -2.19 14.26 -8.46
C SER A 51 -1.70 15.23 -7.38
N HIS A 52 -2.19 16.46 -7.43
CA HIS A 52 -1.96 17.49 -6.43
C HIS A 52 -2.43 17.04 -5.04
N ASP A 53 -3.65 16.51 -4.95
CA ASP A 53 -4.27 16.12 -3.68
C ASP A 53 -3.50 15.00 -2.97
N LEU A 54 -3.07 13.97 -3.72
CA LEU A 54 -2.22 12.91 -3.17
C LEU A 54 -0.93 13.51 -2.60
N MET A 55 -0.29 14.41 -3.34
CA MET A 55 0.97 15.00 -2.89
C MET A 55 0.80 15.95 -1.70
N GLN A 56 -0.35 16.62 -1.57
CA GLN A 56 -0.68 17.39 -0.35
C GLN A 56 -0.81 16.48 0.88
N HIS A 57 -1.46 15.33 0.75
CA HIS A 57 -1.54 14.35 1.85
C HIS A 57 -0.16 13.81 2.24
N ILE A 58 0.70 13.56 1.27
CA ILE A 58 2.08 13.13 1.53
C ILE A 58 2.87 14.25 2.25
N VAL A 59 2.74 15.51 1.83
CA VAL A 59 3.34 16.66 2.54
C VAL A 59 2.85 16.72 3.99
N ALA A 60 1.56 16.44 4.23
CA ALA A 60 1.02 16.38 5.59
C ALA A 60 1.65 15.25 6.43
N GLU A 61 1.88 14.06 5.85
CA GLU A 61 2.62 12.98 6.53
C GLU A 61 4.01 13.42 6.96
N TRP A 62 4.74 14.14 6.08
CA TRP A 62 6.08 14.66 6.41
C TRP A 62 6.03 15.73 7.49
N ASN A 63 5.05 16.65 7.46
CA ASN A 63 4.92 17.68 8.48
C ASN A 63 4.49 17.13 9.84
N ALA A 64 3.77 16.00 9.87
CA ALA A 64 3.35 15.33 11.10
C ALA A 64 4.48 14.62 11.85
N GLN A 65 5.68 14.52 11.28
CA GLN A 65 6.81 13.86 11.94
C GLN A 65 7.36 14.75 13.07
N GLU A 66 7.48 14.17 14.27
CA GLU A 66 8.01 14.87 15.45
C GLU A 66 9.32 14.21 15.93
N GLY A 67 10.41 14.99 15.93
CA GLY A 67 11.72 14.57 16.44
C GLY A 67 12.40 13.47 15.62
N HIS A 68 11.67 12.44 15.18
CA HIS A 68 12.16 11.34 14.34
C HIS A 68 11.22 11.10 13.17
N ILE A 69 11.76 10.57 12.09
CA ILE A 69 10.98 10.20 10.91
C ILE A 69 10.57 8.74 11.07
N ASP A 70 9.27 8.50 11.30
CA ASP A 70 8.70 7.16 11.42
C ASP A 70 7.99 6.75 10.12
N PRO A 71 8.60 5.88 9.30
CA PRO A 71 7.99 5.42 8.05
C PRO A 71 6.67 4.66 8.26
N GLU A 72 6.41 4.10 9.45
CA GLU A 72 5.17 3.37 9.71
C GLU A 72 3.96 4.32 9.82
N SER A 73 4.22 5.58 10.22
CA SER A 73 3.21 6.64 10.24
C SER A 73 3.01 7.36 8.90
N MET A 74 3.73 6.91 7.84
CA MET A 74 3.76 7.57 6.51
C MET A 74 3.31 6.61 5.39
N PRO A 75 2.07 6.08 5.41
CA PRO A 75 1.64 5.04 4.47
C PRO A 75 1.62 5.49 3.01
N LEU A 76 1.20 6.72 2.72
CA LEU A 76 1.15 7.23 1.34
C LEU A 76 2.55 7.47 0.78
N THR A 77 3.46 8.02 1.59
CA THR A 77 4.87 8.18 1.24
C THR A 77 5.50 6.82 0.91
N ARG A 78 5.23 5.79 1.71
CA ARG A 78 5.74 4.43 1.46
C ARG A 78 5.22 3.84 0.17
N LEU A 79 3.91 3.93 -0.09
CA LEU A 79 3.27 3.44 -1.32
C LEU A 79 3.85 4.15 -2.55
N LEU A 80 3.96 5.47 -2.52
CA LEU A 80 4.51 6.22 -3.64
C LEU A 80 5.99 5.90 -3.86
N THR A 81 6.78 5.73 -2.79
CA THR A 81 8.19 5.32 -2.88
C THR A 81 8.33 3.97 -3.58
N ILE A 82 7.53 2.97 -3.17
CA ILE A 82 7.53 1.65 -3.81
C ILE A 82 7.11 1.75 -5.29
N SER A 83 6.10 2.58 -5.58
CA SER A 83 5.66 2.82 -6.95
C SER A 83 6.77 3.42 -7.82
N CYS A 84 7.46 4.45 -7.31
CA CYS A 84 8.55 5.09 -8.04
C CYS A 84 9.76 4.16 -8.23
N ASP A 85 10.10 3.34 -7.23
CA ASP A 85 11.32 2.54 -7.26
C ASP A 85 11.12 1.19 -7.98
N ARG A 86 9.99 0.53 -7.80
CA ARG A 86 9.77 -0.83 -8.32
C ARG A 86 8.95 -0.87 -9.60
N MET A 87 7.86 -0.06 -9.67
CA MET A 87 6.94 -0.14 -10.80
C MET A 87 7.54 0.41 -12.10
N GLN A 88 8.51 1.33 -12.03
CA GLN A 88 9.18 1.83 -13.24
C GLN A 88 10.19 0.82 -13.81
N GLN A 89 10.81 0.00 -12.96
CA GLN A 89 11.86 -0.92 -13.38
C GLN A 89 11.35 -2.31 -13.76
N ASP A 90 10.34 -2.82 -13.06
CA ASP A 90 9.93 -4.22 -13.21
C ASP A 90 8.41 -4.42 -13.00
N ARG A 91 7.61 -3.57 -13.63
CA ARG A 91 6.14 -3.68 -13.59
C ARG A 91 5.61 -5.08 -13.91
N PRO A 92 6.13 -5.79 -14.95
CA PRO A 92 5.64 -7.13 -15.26
C PRO A 92 5.85 -8.13 -14.13
N ALA A 93 7.01 -8.14 -13.47
CA ALA A 93 7.27 -9.05 -12.37
C ALA A 93 6.42 -8.71 -11.14
N VAL A 94 6.28 -7.41 -10.81
CA VAL A 94 5.40 -6.98 -9.71
C VAL A 94 3.96 -7.40 -9.95
N LEU A 95 3.45 -7.23 -11.19
CA LEU A 95 2.10 -7.66 -11.55
C LEU A 95 1.95 -9.19 -11.47
N ALA A 96 2.94 -9.95 -11.96
CA ALA A 96 2.92 -11.41 -11.87
C ALA A 96 2.88 -11.87 -10.41
N ASP A 97 3.68 -11.27 -9.53
CA ASP A 97 3.67 -11.56 -8.11
C ASP A 97 2.31 -11.23 -7.47
N MET A 98 1.72 -10.09 -7.78
CA MET A 98 0.40 -9.70 -7.26
C MET A 98 -0.70 -10.65 -7.75
N LEU A 99 -0.67 -11.05 -9.02
CA LEU A 99 -1.66 -11.96 -9.60
C LEU A 99 -1.64 -13.36 -8.96
N ARG A 100 -0.49 -13.82 -8.47
CA ARG A 100 -0.39 -15.08 -7.71
C ARG A 100 -1.23 -15.07 -6.44
N TYR A 101 -1.41 -13.91 -5.80
CA TYR A 101 -2.26 -13.79 -4.60
C TYR A 101 -3.75 -13.83 -4.92
N VAL A 102 -4.15 -13.45 -6.14
CA VAL A 102 -5.56 -13.54 -6.56
C VAL A 102 -6.05 -14.99 -6.58
N GLU A 103 -5.20 -15.93 -6.99
CA GLU A 103 -5.54 -17.36 -7.01
C GLU A 103 -5.74 -17.96 -5.60
N THR A 104 -5.21 -17.31 -4.58
CA THR A 104 -5.28 -17.74 -3.17
C THR A 104 -6.07 -16.78 -2.29
N ASP A 105 -6.76 -15.82 -2.90
CA ASP A 105 -7.58 -14.85 -2.15
C ASP A 105 -8.79 -15.54 -1.52
N LEU A 106 -9.10 -15.17 -0.29
CA LEU A 106 -10.23 -15.74 0.46
C LEU A 106 -11.57 -15.61 -0.28
N LEU A 107 -11.77 -14.53 -1.03
CA LEU A 107 -12.98 -14.31 -1.83
C LEU A 107 -13.15 -15.32 -2.98
N CYS A 108 -12.04 -15.95 -3.41
CA CYS A 108 -12.03 -16.96 -4.47
C CYS A 108 -12.17 -18.38 -3.93
N TYR A 109 -12.04 -18.58 -2.60
CA TYR A 109 -12.21 -19.90 -1.99
C TYR A 109 -13.66 -20.14 -1.59
N ARG A 110 -14.14 -21.35 -1.94
CA ARG A 110 -15.45 -21.84 -1.51
C ARG A 110 -15.31 -23.19 -0.81
N ALA A 111 -16.12 -23.40 0.19
CA ALA A 111 -16.25 -24.72 0.81
C ALA A 111 -16.73 -25.74 -0.22
N SER A 112 -16.16 -26.94 -0.20
CA SER A 112 -16.65 -28.03 -1.02
C SER A 112 -17.96 -28.56 -0.45
N ALA A 113 -18.99 -28.72 -1.29
CA ALA A 113 -20.32 -29.18 -0.88
C ALA A 113 -20.36 -30.71 -0.57
N THR A 114 -19.51 -31.17 0.35
CA THR A 114 -19.34 -32.59 0.70
C THR A 114 -20.47 -33.11 1.59
N ASP A 115 -21.01 -32.26 2.44
CA ASP A 115 -22.11 -32.55 3.36
C ASP A 115 -22.99 -31.31 3.59
N ASP A 116 -24.04 -31.42 4.41
CA ASP A 116 -24.99 -30.35 4.59
C ASP A 116 -24.39 -29.11 5.28
N ALA A 117 -23.47 -29.31 6.20
CA ALA A 117 -22.77 -28.21 6.89
C ALA A 117 -21.88 -27.45 5.90
N MET A 118 -21.16 -28.17 5.04
CA MET A 118 -20.30 -27.56 4.02
C MET A 118 -21.13 -26.85 2.93
N ARG A 119 -22.29 -27.39 2.55
CA ARG A 119 -23.23 -26.68 1.65
C ARG A 119 -23.74 -25.39 2.25
N GLN A 120 -24.09 -25.40 3.54
CA GLN A 120 -24.52 -24.18 4.24
C GLN A 120 -23.40 -23.14 4.29
N LEU A 121 -22.18 -23.56 4.60
CA LEU A 121 -21.00 -22.67 4.59
C LEU A 121 -20.76 -22.09 3.19
N GLN A 122 -20.79 -22.91 2.15
CA GLN A 122 -20.65 -22.47 0.76
C GLN A 122 -21.68 -21.40 0.39
N GLN A 123 -22.96 -21.58 0.80
CA GLN A 123 -24.00 -20.60 0.56
C GLN A 123 -23.73 -19.28 1.30
N GLN A 124 -23.33 -19.35 2.57
CA GLN A 124 -22.97 -18.15 3.34
C GLN A 124 -21.78 -17.39 2.72
N GLN A 125 -20.79 -18.12 2.21
CA GLN A 125 -19.68 -17.53 1.48
C GLN A 125 -20.15 -16.85 0.19
N ALA A 126 -21.04 -17.50 -0.59
CA ALA A 126 -21.59 -16.90 -1.80
C ALA A 126 -22.36 -15.62 -1.47
N ASP A 127 -23.25 -15.65 -0.50
CA ASP A 127 -24.04 -14.48 -0.09
C ASP A 127 -23.18 -13.30 0.36
N SER A 128 -22.03 -13.58 0.98
CA SER A 128 -21.12 -12.54 1.49
C SER A 128 -20.10 -12.05 0.45
N PHE A 129 -19.58 -12.92 -0.40
CA PHE A 129 -18.44 -12.63 -1.27
C PHE A 129 -18.84 -12.28 -2.70
N ASP A 130 -19.92 -12.88 -3.24
CA ASP A 130 -20.34 -12.62 -4.61
C ASP A 130 -20.74 -11.15 -4.88
N PRO A 131 -21.31 -10.40 -3.93
CA PRO A 131 -21.52 -8.97 -4.11
C PRO A 131 -20.21 -8.20 -4.33
N VAL A 132 -19.13 -8.55 -3.62
CA VAL A 132 -17.81 -7.92 -3.78
C VAL A 132 -17.22 -8.26 -5.14
N LEU A 133 -17.25 -9.53 -5.56
CA LEU A 133 -16.76 -9.96 -6.87
C LEU A 133 -17.56 -9.32 -8.01
N THR A 134 -18.87 -9.17 -7.84
CA THR A 134 -19.74 -8.46 -8.79
C THR A 134 -19.35 -6.99 -8.90
N TRP A 135 -19.07 -6.33 -7.77
CA TRP A 135 -18.60 -4.95 -7.76
C TRP A 135 -17.25 -4.81 -8.48
N VAL A 136 -16.29 -5.71 -8.22
CA VAL A 136 -14.99 -5.75 -8.93
C VAL A 136 -15.21 -5.88 -10.43
N ALA A 137 -16.05 -6.83 -10.86
CA ALA A 137 -16.32 -7.05 -12.27
C ALA A 137 -16.93 -5.81 -12.96
N ARG A 138 -17.87 -5.13 -12.30
CA ARG A 138 -18.49 -3.90 -12.82
C ARG A 138 -17.53 -2.71 -12.84
N THR A 139 -16.70 -2.56 -11.82
CA THR A 139 -15.83 -1.39 -11.64
C THR A 139 -14.60 -1.47 -12.55
N TYR A 140 -14.02 -2.66 -12.69
CA TYR A 140 -12.75 -2.85 -13.40
C TYR A 140 -12.89 -3.61 -14.72
N GLY A 141 -14.07 -4.10 -15.07
CA GLY A 141 -14.32 -4.85 -16.31
C GLY A 141 -13.63 -6.22 -16.35
N VAL A 142 -13.34 -6.81 -15.18
CA VAL A 142 -12.65 -8.10 -15.05
C VAL A 142 -13.51 -9.10 -14.29
N ALA A 143 -13.50 -10.37 -14.71
CA ALA A 143 -14.16 -11.44 -13.99
C ALA A 143 -13.11 -12.26 -13.21
N VAL A 144 -13.30 -12.34 -11.90
CA VAL A 144 -12.51 -13.23 -11.04
C VAL A 144 -13.22 -14.58 -10.99
N ARG A 145 -12.49 -15.66 -11.28
CA ARG A 145 -13.02 -17.02 -11.18
C ARG A 145 -12.94 -17.51 -9.73
N VAL A 146 -14.00 -18.21 -9.31
CA VAL A 146 -14.14 -18.83 -7.98
C VAL A 146 -14.06 -20.33 -8.11
#